data_49c48041f9c7c4d0d874f77eb042513a
#
_entry.id   49c48041f9c7c4d0d874f77eb042513a
#
_cell.length_a   1.000
_cell.length_b   1.000
_cell.length_c   1.000
_cell.angle_alpha   90.00
_cell.angle_beta   90.00
_cell.angle_gamma   90.00
#
_symmetry.space_group_name_H-M   'P 1'
#
loop_
_entity.id
_entity.type
_entity.pdbx_description
1 polymer ?
#
loop_
_entity_poly.entity_id
_entity_poly.type
_entity_poly.pdbx_seq_one_letter_code
_entity_poly.pdbx_strand_id
1 'polypeptide(L)'
;MSFDIRKVIREEVRNLPLYSPGKSPEEVAREMGISDCVKMASNENPLGPSPKAVEAARKAVSEAHLYPDGNSTALREALSRKLEVPMDCLLVTHGVDEALDLMAYAFLDPGDEVVVGDPTFTSYELAALTMGAVVRRVPLKDYRQDVPGMLQAVGERTILFFLCSPLNPTGTTVSEKELREALESLPGHVILVLDEAYVEYVTDPEYPDAVGYFRR
;
A
#
# COMPACT_ATOMS: atom_id res chain seq x y z
N MET A 1 26.64 13.17 -31.95
CA MET A 1 26.70 12.87 -30.51
C MET A 1 25.61 11.84 -30.22
N SER A 2 25.95 10.70 -29.64
CA SER A 2 24.94 9.71 -29.24
C SER A 2 24.16 10.23 -28.04
N PHE A 3 22.85 10.13 -28.09
CA PHE A 3 21.96 10.45 -26.94
C PHE A 3 22.18 9.40 -25.82
N ASP A 4 22.45 9.86 -24.61
CA ASP A 4 22.58 9.01 -23.43
C ASP A 4 21.44 9.34 -22.46
N ILE A 5 20.45 8.44 -22.36
CA ILE A 5 19.27 8.57 -21.52
C ILE A 5 19.61 8.81 -20.05
N ARG A 6 20.72 8.25 -19.56
CA ARG A 6 21.16 8.39 -18.17
C ARG A 6 21.47 9.82 -17.77
N LYS A 7 21.74 10.70 -18.74
CA LYS A 7 22.02 12.13 -18.49
C LYS A 7 20.77 12.96 -18.25
N VAL A 8 19.61 12.45 -18.63
CA VAL A 8 18.31 13.16 -18.52
C VAL A 8 17.37 12.53 -17.51
N ILE A 9 17.69 11.33 -17.04
CA ILE A 9 16.95 10.69 -15.93
C ILE A 9 17.23 11.47 -14.64
N ARG A 10 16.19 11.68 -13.83
CA ARG A 10 16.29 12.25 -12.47
C ARG A 10 17.27 11.43 -11.63
N GLU A 11 18.04 12.11 -10.79
CA GLU A 11 19.07 11.45 -9.96
C GLU A 11 18.46 10.43 -9.00
N GLU A 12 17.34 10.77 -8.39
CA GLU A 12 16.60 9.93 -7.44
C GLU A 12 16.18 8.60 -8.09
N VAL A 13 15.81 8.64 -9.37
CA VAL A 13 15.33 7.47 -10.11
C VAL A 13 16.46 6.55 -10.58
N ARG A 14 17.67 7.07 -10.77
CA ARG A 14 18.81 6.28 -11.31
C ARG A 14 19.20 5.10 -10.43
N ASN A 15 19.04 5.24 -9.14
CA ASN A 15 19.50 4.29 -8.14
C ASN A 15 18.35 3.54 -7.43
N LEU A 16 17.12 3.68 -7.94
CA LEU A 16 16.00 2.94 -7.37
C LEU A 16 16.24 1.43 -7.50
N PRO A 17 15.98 0.66 -6.43
CA PRO A 17 16.00 -0.79 -6.54
C PRO A 17 14.92 -1.25 -7.52
N LEU A 18 15.29 -2.16 -8.42
CA LEU A 18 14.32 -2.75 -9.34
C LEU A 18 13.41 -3.69 -8.56
N TYR A 19 12.11 -3.43 -8.59
CA TYR A 19 11.13 -4.39 -8.10
C TYR A 19 11.14 -5.63 -9.03
N SER A 20 11.35 -6.80 -8.45
CA SER A 20 11.25 -8.08 -9.17
C SER A 20 9.98 -8.81 -8.68
N PRO A 21 8.91 -8.85 -9.48
CA PRO A 21 7.72 -9.60 -9.10
C PRO A 21 8.03 -11.09 -9.01
N GLY A 22 7.25 -11.79 -8.20
CA GLY A 22 7.34 -13.26 -8.14
C GLY A 22 7.02 -13.89 -9.48
N LYS A 23 7.77 -14.96 -9.85
CA LYS A 23 7.55 -15.69 -11.11
C LYS A 23 6.18 -16.36 -11.14
N SER A 24 5.61 -16.48 -12.34
CA SER A 24 4.37 -17.24 -12.52
C SER A 24 4.63 -18.76 -12.40
N PRO A 25 3.62 -19.57 -12.03
CA PRO A 25 3.75 -21.03 -12.02
C PRO A 25 4.26 -21.59 -13.34
N GLU A 26 3.79 -21.04 -14.47
CA GLU A 26 4.19 -21.47 -15.82
C GLU A 26 5.64 -21.14 -16.13
N GLU A 27 6.14 -20.01 -15.64
CA GLU A 27 7.54 -19.62 -15.79
C GLU A 27 8.46 -20.55 -14.99
N VAL A 28 8.13 -20.81 -13.74
CA VAL A 28 8.87 -21.74 -12.87
C VAL A 28 8.83 -23.16 -13.44
N ALA A 29 7.66 -23.63 -13.88
CA ALA A 29 7.50 -24.94 -14.50
C ALA A 29 8.42 -25.11 -15.73
N ARG A 30 8.50 -24.09 -16.60
CA ARG A 30 9.39 -24.10 -17.78
C ARG A 30 10.86 -24.10 -17.40
N GLU A 31 11.27 -23.28 -16.42
CA GLU A 31 12.67 -23.18 -16.00
C GLU A 31 13.17 -24.45 -15.29
N MET A 32 12.31 -25.06 -14.49
CA MET A 32 12.67 -26.21 -13.65
C MET A 32 12.31 -27.56 -14.27
N GLY A 33 11.56 -27.58 -15.40
CA GLY A 33 11.13 -28.81 -16.06
C GLY A 33 10.12 -29.62 -15.24
N ILE A 34 9.29 -28.97 -14.42
CA ILE A 34 8.26 -29.57 -13.56
C ILE A 34 6.87 -29.31 -14.14
N SER A 35 5.92 -30.25 -13.91
CA SER A 35 4.53 -30.12 -14.40
C SER A 35 3.59 -29.50 -13.37
N ASP A 36 3.87 -29.69 -12.10
CA ASP A 36 3.03 -29.23 -10.99
C ASP A 36 3.79 -28.20 -10.15
N CYS A 37 3.28 -26.96 -10.13
CA CYS A 37 3.80 -25.87 -9.33
C CYS A 37 2.66 -25.17 -8.61
N VAL A 38 2.72 -25.15 -7.28
CA VAL A 38 1.79 -24.39 -6.44
C VAL A 38 2.44 -23.08 -6.06
N LYS A 39 1.84 -21.97 -6.49
CA LYS A 39 2.29 -20.64 -6.13
C LYS A 39 1.80 -20.29 -4.72
N MET A 40 2.75 -20.12 -3.80
CA MET A 40 2.48 -19.67 -2.43
C MET A 40 3.01 -18.24 -2.18
N ALA A 41 3.30 -17.52 -3.26
CA ALA A 41 3.77 -16.13 -3.24
C ALA A 41 2.69 -15.16 -3.70
N SER A 42 2.93 -13.84 -3.50
CA SER A 42 2.07 -12.74 -3.95
C SER A 42 0.72 -12.61 -3.24
N ASN A 43 0.49 -13.35 -2.16
CA ASN A 43 -0.73 -13.30 -1.34
C ASN A 43 -2.03 -13.43 -2.16
N GLU A 44 -1.99 -14.19 -3.26
CA GLU A 44 -3.16 -14.42 -4.12
C GLU A 44 -4.20 -15.29 -3.40
N ASN A 45 -5.49 -14.98 -3.59
CA ASN A 45 -6.56 -15.77 -3.00
C ASN A 45 -6.78 -17.08 -3.82
N PRO A 46 -6.47 -18.26 -3.25
CA PRO A 46 -6.59 -19.52 -3.97
C PRO A 46 -8.05 -19.93 -4.27
N LEU A 47 -9.03 -19.30 -3.61
CA LEU A 47 -10.47 -19.55 -3.88
C LEU A 47 -10.95 -18.89 -5.18
N GLY A 48 -10.13 -18.01 -5.77
CA GLY A 48 -10.49 -17.28 -6.98
C GLY A 48 -11.46 -16.12 -6.74
N PRO A 49 -11.95 -15.50 -7.82
CA PRO A 49 -12.83 -14.35 -7.76
C PRO A 49 -14.27 -14.71 -7.40
N SER A 50 -15.02 -13.76 -6.83
CA SER A 50 -16.47 -13.91 -6.62
C SER A 50 -17.19 -14.21 -7.94
N PRO A 51 -18.11 -15.22 -7.98
CA PRO A 51 -18.92 -15.49 -9.18
C PRO A 51 -19.73 -14.28 -9.67
N LYS A 52 -20.21 -13.43 -8.75
CA LYS A 52 -20.92 -12.18 -9.09
C LYS A 52 -19.98 -11.17 -9.77
N ALA A 53 -18.73 -11.09 -9.32
CA ALA A 53 -17.73 -10.21 -9.94
C ALA A 53 -17.38 -10.69 -11.36
N VAL A 54 -17.23 -12.01 -11.56
CA VAL A 54 -16.99 -12.60 -12.87
C VAL A 54 -18.15 -12.29 -13.84
N GLU A 55 -19.38 -12.44 -13.40
CA GLU A 55 -20.55 -12.14 -14.21
C GLU A 55 -20.65 -10.65 -14.59
N ALA A 56 -20.38 -9.76 -13.63
CA ALA A 56 -20.34 -8.32 -13.87
C ALA A 56 -19.23 -7.94 -14.88
N ALA A 57 -18.04 -8.52 -14.72
CA ALA A 57 -16.93 -8.30 -15.64
C ALA A 57 -17.24 -8.77 -17.07
N ARG A 58 -17.87 -9.94 -17.24
CA ARG A 58 -18.31 -10.45 -18.55
C ARG A 58 -19.27 -9.49 -19.25
N LYS A 59 -20.21 -8.88 -18.52
CA LYS A 59 -21.11 -7.87 -19.08
C LYS A 59 -20.36 -6.60 -19.49
N ALA A 60 -19.46 -6.12 -18.64
CA ALA A 60 -18.71 -4.90 -18.89
C ALA A 60 -17.76 -5.02 -20.09
N VAL A 61 -17.23 -6.19 -20.39
CA VAL A 61 -16.33 -6.40 -21.55
C VAL A 61 -16.97 -5.99 -22.88
N SER A 62 -18.28 -6.13 -23.05
CA SER A 62 -18.96 -5.69 -24.28
C SER A 62 -18.93 -4.17 -24.49
N GLU A 63 -18.69 -3.41 -23.44
CA GLU A 63 -18.64 -1.95 -23.43
C GLU A 63 -17.20 -1.42 -23.30
N ALA A 64 -16.19 -2.28 -23.35
CA ALA A 64 -14.76 -1.92 -23.14
C ALA A 64 -14.21 -0.94 -24.20
N HIS A 65 -14.93 -0.67 -25.27
CA HIS A 65 -14.62 0.36 -26.28
C HIS A 65 -15.02 1.77 -25.85
N LEU A 66 -15.75 1.93 -24.75
CA LEU A 66 -16.12 3.21 -24.17
C LEU A 66 -15.18 3.58 -23.03
N TYR A 67 -14.97 4.88 -22.84
CA TYR A 67 -14.26 5.33 -21.63
C TYR A 67 -15.08 5.02 -20.38
N PRO A 68 -14.43 4.48 -19.31
CA PRO A 68 -15.10 4.30 -18.04
C PRO A 68 -15.43 5.65 -17.38
N ASP A 69 -16.32 5.62 -16.38
CA ASP A 69 -16.53 6.77 -15.49
C ASP A 69 -15.25 7.10 -14.73
N GLY A 70 -14.60 8.21 -15.07
CA GLY A 70 -13.34 8.65 -14.46
C GLY A 70 -13.43 8.95 -12.96
N ASN A 71 -14.64 9.13 -12.43
CA ASN A 71 -14.87 9.33 -11.00
C ASN A 71 -15.18 8.04 -10.24
N SER A 72 -15.29 6.90 -10.92
CA SER A 72 -15.70 5.62 -10.31
C SER A 72 -16.95 5.75 -9.42
N THR A 73 -17.95 6.54 -9.87
CA THR A 73 -19.09 7.00 -9.06
C THR A 73 -19.82 5.83 -8.39
N ALA A 74 -20.19 4.79 -9.16
CA ALA A 74 -20.93 3.65 -8.63
C ALA A 74 -20.16 2.90 -7.53
N LEU A 75 -18.82 2.77 -7.69
CA LEU A 75 -17.97 2.13 -6.68
C LEU A 75 -17.82 3.01 -5.43
N ARG A 76 -17.59 4.31 -5.61
CA ARG A 76 -17.49 5.27 -4.50
C ARG A 76 -18.79 5.36 -3.70
N GLU A 77 -19.95 5.34 -4.36
CA GLU A 77 -21.25 5.27 -3.68
C GLU A 77 -21.40 3.98 -2.85
N ALA A 78 -21.00 2.83 -3.41
CA ALA A 78 -21.07 1.56 -2.69
C ALA A 78 -20.13 1.53 -1.48
N LEU A 79 -18.90 2.04 -1.64
CA LEU A 79 -17.93 2.17 -0.56
C LEU A 79 -18.37 3.17 0.50
N SER A 80 -18.91 4.33 0.11
CA SER A 80 -19.45 5.32 1.03
C SER A 80 -20.53 4.75 1.92
N ARG A 81 -21.47 3.97 1.36
CA ARG A 81 -22.50 3.28 2.16
C ARG A 81 -21.93 2.18 3.06
N LYS A 82 -20.94 1.41 2.55
CA LYS A 82 -20.33 0.31 3.33
C LYS A 82 -19.50 0.82 4.49
N LEU A 83 -18.69 1.86 4.25
CA LEU A 83 -17.73 2.40 5.21
C LEU A 83 -18.31 3.57 6.02
N GLU A 84 -19.52 4.05 5.69
CA GLU A 84 -20.13 5.24 6.29
C GLU A 84 -19.21 6.47 6.25
N VAL A 85 -18.51 6.64 5.12
CA VAL A 85 -17.57 7.75 4.86
C VAL A 85 -18.11 8.57 3.70
N PRO A 86 -18.04 9.93 3.74
CA PRO A 86 -18.45 10.76 2.62
C PRO A 86 -17.71 10.43 1.31
N MET A 87 -18.41 10.56 0.18
CA MET A 87 -17.81 10.24 -1.14
C MET A 87 -16.60 11.10 -1.49
N ASP A 88 -16.56 12.34 -1.04
CA ASP A 88 -15.43 13.27 -1.24
C ASP A 88 -14.18 12.89 -0.43
N CYS A 89 -14.31 11.98 0.52
CA CYS A 89 -13.20 11.36 1.26
C CYS A 89 -12.72 10.04 0.64
N LEU A 90 -13.24 9.64 -0.53
CA LEU A 90 -12.90 8.38 -1.20
C LEU A 90 -12.19 8.65 -2.52
N LEU A 91 -11.04 8.03 -2.70
CA LEU A 91 -10.29 7.98 -3.95
C LEU A 91 -10.16 6.53 -4.41
N VAL A 92 -10.48 6.26 -5.68
CA VAL A 92 -10.31 4.94 -6.30
C VAL A 92 -9.08 4.97 -7.18
N THR A 93 -8.19 4.01 -7.00
CA THR A 93 -6.90 3.92 -7.68
C THR A 93 -6.68 2.51 -8.25
N HIS A 94 -5.64 2.34 -9.08
CA HIS A 94 -5.16 1.05 -9.55
C HIS A 94 -4.41 0.30 -8.44
N GLY A 95 -5.16 -0.12 -7.42
CA GLY A 95 -4.60 -0.74 -6.24
C GLY A 95 -3.88 0.24 -5.33
N VAL A 96 -3.21 -0.31 -4.31
CA VAL A 96 -2.50 0.48 -3.29
C VAL A 96 -1.27 1.19 -3.86
N ASP A 97 -0.60 0.61 -4.86
CA ASP A 97 0.62 1.21 -5.43
C ASP A 97 0.36 2.62 -6.00
N GLU A 98 -0.70 2.78 -6.80
CA GLU A 98 -1.05 4.12 -7.31
C GLU A 98 -1.45 5.08 -6.18
N ALA A 99 -2.12 4.60 -5.13
CA ALA A 99 -2.44 5.44 -3.97
C ALA A 99 -1.16 5.95 -3.27
N LEU A 100 -0.14 5.09 -3.13
CA LEU A 100 1.15 5.44 -2.55
C LEU A 100 1.91 6.44 -3.42
N ASP A 101 1.92 6.23 -4.74
CA ASP A 101 2.52 7.18 -5.68
C ASP A 101 1.83 8.55 -5.62
N LEU A 102 0.51 8.58 -5.62
CA LEU A 102 -0.25 9.83 -5.51
C LEU A 102 0.00 10.56 -4.18
N MET A 103 0.12 9.83 -3.07
CA MET A 103 0.51 10.42 -1.79
C MET A 103 1.93 10.98 -1.84
N ALA A 104 2.88 10.24 -2.43
CA ALA A 104 4.24 10.72 -2.58
C ALA A 104 4.30 12.00 -3.44
N TYR A 105 3.59 12.03 -4.57
CA TYR A 105 3.51 13.22 -5.45
C TYR A 105 2.86 14.42 -4.77
N ALA A 106 1.87 14.19 -3.90
CA ALA A 106 1.12 15.27 -3.28
C ALA A 106 1.81 15.87 -2.05
N PHE A 107 2.62 15.08 -1.32
CA PHE A 107 3.07 15.46 0.02
C PHE A 107 4.58 15.46 0.21
N LEU A 108 5.38 14.85 -0.70
CA LEU A 108 6.82 14.71 -0.50
C LEU A 108 7.64 15.61 -1.43
N ASP A 109 8.53 16.38 -0.84
CA ASP A 109 9.61 17.08 -1.52
C ASP A 109 10.96 16.37 -1.28
N PRO A 110 12.00 16.62 -2.12
CA PRO A 110 13.32 16.05 -1.89
C PRO A 110 13.88 16.40 -0.50
N GLY A 111 14.26 15.35 0.24
CA GLY A 111 14.80 15.48 1.58
C GLY A 111 13.76 15.40 2.69
N ASP A 112 12.47 15.36 2.39
CA ASP A 112 11.45 14.99 3.37
C ASP A 112 11.66 13.55 3.85
N GLU A 113 11.02 13.18 4.95
CA GLU A 113 11.21 11.88 5.56
C GLU A 113 9.90 11.10 5.64
N VAL A 114 10.02 9.78 5.45
CA VAL A 114 8.93 8.83 5.73
C VAL A 114 9.41 7.80 6.74
N VAL A 115 8.53 7.41 7.66
CA VAL A 115 8.82 6.38 8.68
C VAL A 115 8.08 5.10 8.31
N VAL A 116 8.82 3.98 8.28
CA VAL A 116 8.30 2.65 7.95
C VAL A 116 8.85 1.59 8.92
N GLY A 117 8.11 0.53 9.17
CA GLY A 117 8.66 -0.70 9.75
C GLY A 117 9.58 -1.41 8.76
N ASP A 118 10.52 -2.23 9.22
CA ASP A 118 11.44 -2.98 8.33
C ASP A 118 11.63 -4.42 8.84
N PRO A 119 11.29 -5.45 8.04
CA PRO A 119 10.71 -5.39 6.70
C PRO A 119 9.23 -5.01 6.64
N THR A 120 8.82 -4.39 5.52
CA THR A 120 7.42 -4.04 5.21
C THR A 120 7.16 -4.12 3.70
N PHE A 121 6.01 -3.63 3.26
CA PHE A 121 5.69 -3.54 1.83
C PHE A 121 6.62 -2.55 1.12
N THR A 122 7.33 -3.02 0.10
CA THR A 122 8.42 -2.27 -0.54
C THR A 122 7.96 -1.01 -1.29
N SER A 123 6.70 -0.95 -1.68
CA SER A 123 6.17 0.21 -2.43
C SER A 123 6.14 1.51 -1.60
N TYR A 124 6.06 1.44 -0.27
CA TYR A 124 6.19 2.65 0.57
C TYR A 124 7.54 3.34 0.34
N GLU A 125 8.58 2.52 0.34
CA GLU A 125 9.93 2.99 0.13
C GLU A 125 10.15 3.46 -1.31
N LEU A 126 9.69 2.70 -2.31
CA LEU A 126 9.86 3.04 -3.71
C LEU A 126 9.18 4.36 -4.06
N ALA A 127 7.96 4.59 -3.60
CA ALA A 127 7.24 5.84 -3.80
C ALA A 127 8.00 7.03 -3.17
N ALA A 128 8.47 6.88 -1.93
CA ALA A 128 9.23 7.92 -1.23
C ALA A 128 10.56 8.24 -1.93
N LEU A 129 11.36 7.22 -2.26
CA LEU A 129 12.65 7.37 -2.93
C LEU A 129 12.51 8.00 -4.31
N THR A 130 11.42 7.73 -5.04
CA THR A 130 11.13 8.34 -6.35
C THR A 130 10.99 9.85 -6.24
N MET A 131 10.53 10.36 -5.09
CA MET A 131 10.44 11.79 -4.81
C MET A 131 11.73 12.40 -4.22
N GLY A 132 12.75 11.57 -3.96
CA GLY A 132 13.98 12.02 -3.30
C GLY A 132 13.82 12.16 -1.78
N ALA A 133 12.80 11.55 -1.21
CA ALA A 133 12.59 11.52 0.24
C ALA A 133 13.52 10.50 0.91
N VAL A 134 13.73 10.67 2.20
CA VAL A 134 14.54 9.79 3.05
C VAL A 134 13.65 8.81 3.79
N VAL A 135 14.00 7.52 3.71
CA VAL A 135 13.25 6.47 4.40
C VAL A 135 13.88 6.16 5.75
N ARG A 136 13.14 6.42 6.83
CA ARG A 136 13.48 6.05 8.21
C ARG A 136 12.93 4.66 8.50
N ARG A 137 13.80 3.64 8.40
CA ARG A 137 13.43 2.24 8.65
C ARG A 137 13.60 1.92 10.12
N VAL A 138 12.55 1.37 10.73
CA VAL A 138 12.56 0.90 12.11
C VAL A 138 12.42 -0.62 12.14
N PRO A 139 13.40 -1.36 12.65
CA PRO A 139 13.34 -2.81 12.70
C PRO A 139 12.10 -3.31 13.44
N LEU A 140 11.50 -4.38 12.91
CA LEU A 140 10.42 -5.08 13.61
C LEU A 140 10.92 -5.67 14.93
N LYS A 141 10.02 -5.74 15.92
CA LYS A 141 10.21 -6.50 17.16
C LYS A 141 9.25 -7.68 17.17
N ASP A 142 9.76 -8.88 17.33
CA ASP A 142 8.96 -10.11 17.32
C ASP A 142 8.01 -10.20 16.12
N TYR A 143 8.51 -9.86 14.91
CA TYR A 143 7.79 -9.80 13.66
C TYR A 143 6.65 -8.75 13.61
N ARG A 144 6.56 -7.85 14.57
CA ARG A 144 5.57 -6.77 14.68
C ARG A 144 6.22 -5.41 14.45
N GLN A 145 5.47 -4.46 13.96
CA GLN A 145 5.89 -3.06 13.91
C GLN A 145 6.11 -2.54 15.33
N ASP A 146 7.29 -1.99 15.59
CA ASP A 146 7.63 -1.33 16.86
C ASP A 146 7.08 0.10 16.85
N VAL A 147 5.78 0.27 17.07
CA VAL A 147 5.14 1.59 17.03
C VAL A 147 5.83 2.62 17.92
N PRO A 148 6.22 2.31 19.17
CA PRO A 148 6.99 3.26 19.98
C PRO A 148 8.34 3.63 19.36
N GLY A 149 9.05 2.66 18.78
CA GLY A 149 10.33 2.91 18.09
C GLY A 149 10.13 3.72 16.81
N MET A 150 9.05 3.47 16.08
CA MET A 150 8.69 4.26 14.90
C MET A 150 8.34 5.71 15.25
N LEU A 151 7.63 5.94 16.36
CA LEU A 151 7.34 7.29 16.86
C LEU A 151 8.62 8.04 17.27
N GLN A 152 9.63 7.36 17.84
CA GLN A 152 10.93 7.96 18.15
C GLN A 152 11.73 8.34 16.90
N ALA A 153 11.46 7.70 15.75
CA ALA A 153 12.11 8.01 14.48
C ALA A 153 11.50 9.23 13.76
N VAL A 154 10.38 9.75 14.25
CA VAL A 154 9.71 10.94 13.70
C VAL A 154 10.55 12.19 14.01
N GLY A 155 10.85 12.96 12.96
CA GLY A 155 11.59 14.21 13.03
C GLY A 155 10.82 15.38 12.43
N GLU A 156 11.45 16.56 12.43
CA GLU A 156 10.84 17.79 11.89
C GLU A 156 10.51 17.71 10.38
N ARG A 157 11.20 16.84 9.64
CA ARG A 157 10.99 16.63 8.20
C ARG A 157 10.16 15.39 7.88
N THR A 158 9.67 14.68 8.87
CA THR A 158 8.79 13.54 8.66
C THR A 158 7.43 14.03 8.18
N ILE A 159 7.00 13.54 7.01
CA ILE A 159 5.70 13.88 6.40
C ILE A 159 4.75 12.68 6.44
N LEU A 160 5.23 11.47 6.13
CA LEU A 160 4.40 10.27 6.11
C LEU A 160 4.88 9.26 7.15
N PHE A 161 3.93 8.69 7.87
CA PHE A 161 4.16 7.63 8.84
C PHE A 161 3.28 6.43 8.47
N PHE A 162 3.91 5.33 8.04
CA PHE A 162 3.21 4.16 7.52
C PHE A 162 3.03 3.08 8.59
N LEU A 163 1.77 2.72 8.85
CA LEU A 163 1.40 1.50 9.57
C LEU A 163 0.71 0.55 8.60
N CYS A 164 1.15 -0.70 8.55
CA CYS A 164 0.52 -1.76 7.77
C CYS A 164 -0.13 -2.77 8.71
N SER A 165 -1.43 -2.95 8.64
CA SER A 165 -2.14 -3.83 9.56
C SER A 165 -3.35 -4.50 8.86
N PRO A 166 -3.29 -5.81 8.62
CA PRO A 166 -2.19 -6.76 8.87
C PRO A 166 -0.92 -6.46 8.07
N LEU A 167 0.23 -6.62 8.71
CA LEU A 167 1.53 -6.32 8.12
C LEU A 167 1.91 -7.32 7.02
N ASN A 168 2.22 -6.85 5.83
CA ASN A 168 2.94 -7.60 4.83
C ASN A 168 4.46 -7.40 5.05
N PRO A 169 5.27 -8.45 5.39
CA PRO A 169 4.98 -9.88 5.09
C PRO A 169 4.55 -10.76 6.27
N THR A 170 4.44 -10.26 7.49
CA THR A 170 4.36 -11.11 8.69
C THR A 170 2.94 -11.53 9.11
N GLY A 171 1.92 -10.81 8.64
CA GLY A 171 0.52 -11.03 9.03
C GLY A 171 0.17 -10.53 10.44
N THR A 172 1.10 -9.88 11.14
CA THR A 172 0.84 -9.31 12.47
C THR A 172 0.03 -8.03 12.37
N THR A 173 -0.73 -7.71 13.42
CA THR A 173 -1.63 -6.55 13.44
C THR A 173 -1.16 -5.50 14.43
N VAL A 174 -1.53 -4.25 14.20
CA VAL A 174 -1.42 -3.15 15.17
C VAL A 174 -2.63 -3.23 16.12
N SER A 175 -2.40 -3.12 17.42
CA SER A 175 -3.46 -3.12 18.42
C SER A 175 -4.15 -1.76 18.52
N GLU A 176 -5.36 -1.72 19.10
CA GLU A 176 -6.09 -0.48 19.40
C GLU A 176 -5.24 0.53 20.21
N LYS A 177 -4.47 0.02 21.18
CA LYS A 177 -3.59 0.85 22.00
C LYS A 177 -2.48 1.48 21.15
N GLU A 178 -1.81 0.71 20.29
CA GLU A 178 -0.72 1.17 19.43
C GLU A 178 -1.22 2.18 18.38
N LEU A 179 -2.38 1.94 17.78
CA LEU A 179 -2.98 2.89 16.83
C LEU A 179 -3.32 4.21 17.52
N ARG A 180 -3.91 4.15 18.70
CA ARG A 180 -4.22 5.35 19.49
C ARG A 180 -2.97 6.12 19.88
N GLU A 181 -1.94 5.41 20.35
CA GLU A 181 -0.64 6.02 20.69
C GLU A 181 -0.05 6.76 19.49
N ALA A 182 -0.11 6.15 18.29
CA ALA A 182 0.34 6.82 17.07
C ALA A 182 -0.48 8.08 16.77
N LEU A 183 -1.82 7.99 16.82
CA LEU A 183 -2.72 9.13 16.54
C LEU A 183 -2.53 10.30 17.53
N GLU A 184 -2.27 10.00 18.82
CA GLU A 184 -2.11 11.01 19.86
C GLU A 184 -0.70 11.61 19.90
N SER A 185 0.32 10.87 19.46
CA SER A 185 1.73 11.27 19.59
C SER A 185 2.31 11.91 18.32
N LEU A 186 1.73 11.65 17.16
CA LEU A 186 2.23 12.22 15.91
C LEU A 186 2.02 13.73 15.88
N PRO A 187 3.05 14.51 15.48
CA PRO A 187 2.91 15.94 15.27
C PRO A 187 1.88 16.25 14.18
N GLY A 188 1.21 17.39 14.30
CA GLY A 188 0.13 17.79 13.37
C GLY A 188 0.55 18.03 11.91
N HIS A 189 1.83 17.96 11.60
CA HIS A 189 2.34 18.01 10.22
C HIS A 189 2.62 16.63 9.61
N VAL A 190 2.47 15.55 10.38
CA VAL A 190 2.70 14.18 9.94
C VAL A 190 1.38 13.51 9.59
N ILE A 191 1.32 12.92 8.42
CA ILE A 191 0.17 12.13 7.95
C ILE A 191 0.38 10.67 8.36
N LEU A 192 -0.52 10.14 9.19
CA LEU A 192 -0.60 8.70 9.45
C LEU A 192 -1.28 8.01 8.27
N VAL A 193 -0.57 7.10 7.64
CA VAL A 193 -1.11 6.22 6.59
C VAL A 193 -1.27 4.82 7.17
N LEU A 194 -2.52 4.39 7.35
CA LEU A 194 -2.82 3.03 7.77
C LEU A 194 -3.21 2.19 6.55
N ASP A 195 -2.35 1.23 6.21
CA ASP A 195 -2.60 0.29 5.11
C ASP A 195 -3.34 -0.94 5.65
N GLU A 196 -4.57 -1.09 5.26
CA GLU A 196 -5.48 -2.19 5.62
C GLU A 196 -5.78 -3.11 4.43
N ALA A 197 -4.84 -3.28 3.47
CA ALA A 197 -5.05 -4.12 2.29
C ALA A 197 -5.48 -5.56 2.61
N TYR A 198 -5.24 -6.02 3.82
CA TYR A 198 -5.57 -7.38 4.28
C TYR A 198 -6.56 -7.41 5.46
N VAL A 199 -7.28 -6.32 5.73
CA VAL A 199 -8.19 -6.23 6.89
C VAL A 199 -9.29 -7.29 6.89
N GLU A 200 -9.75 -7.74 5.72
CA GLU A 200 -10.77 -8.79 5.62
C GLU A 200 -10.30 -10.17 6.10
N TYR A 201 -9.01 -10.36 6.32
CA TYR A 201 -8.45 -11.59 6.91
C TYR A 201 -8.33 -11.54 8.43
N VAL A 202 -8.60 -10.40 9.04
CA VAL A 202 -8.54 -10.26 10.51
C VAL A 202 -9.70 -11.02 11.15
N THR A 203 -9.35 -11.85 12.13
CA THR A 203 -10.32 -12.62 12.95
C THR A 203 -10.32 -12.18 14.41
N ASP A 204 -9.43 -11.28 14.79
CA ASP A 204 -9.34 -10.75 16.15
C ASP A 204 -10.49 -9.73 16.40
N PRO A 205 -11.38 -9.99 17.37
CA PRO A 205 -12.46 -9.05 17.69
C PRO A 205 -11.98 -7.74 18.32
N GLU A 206 -10.74 -7.69 18.82
CA GLU A 206 -10.12 -6.51 19.42
C GLU A 206 -9.33 -5.67 18.37
N TYR A 207 -9.43 -6.02 17.09
CA TYR A 207 -8.81 -5.23 16.03
C TYR A 207 -9.42 -3.82 15.95
N PRO A 208 -8.62 -2.76 15.83
CA PRO A 208 -9.11 -1.39 15.85
C PRO A 208 -10.06 -1.06 14.69
N ASP A 209 -11.12 -0.30 14.96
CA ASP A 209 -11.96 0.33 13.92
C ASP A 209 -11.27 1.59 13.38
N ALA A 210 -10.34 1.38 12.45
CA ALA A 210 -9.57 2.48 11.85
C ALA A 210 -10.45 3.49 11.11
N VAL A 211 -11.47 3.02 10.40
CA VAL A 211 -12.44 3.90 9.72
C VAL A 211 -13.23 4.73 10.72
N GLY A 212 -13.52 4.17 11.92
CA GLY A 212 -14.13 4.90 13.03
C GLY A 212 -13.28 6.07 13.53
N TYR A 213 -11.95 5.94 13.53
CA TYR A 213 -11.04 7.06 13.84
C TYR A 213 -11.07 8.14 12.77
N PHE A 214 -11.10 7.77 11.50
CA PHE A 214 -11.18 8.74 10.39
C PHE A 214 -12.48 9.57 10.43
N ARG A 215 -13.59 8.99 10.92
CA ARG A 215 -14.90 9.68 11.00
C ARG A 215 -15.00 10.72 12.14
N ARG A 216 -14.07 10.74 13.10
CA ARG A 216 -14.08 11.63 14.29
C ARG A 216 -13.27 12.88 14.05
#